data_1e9dd10d9c3e7c0612d454b8e9d62560
#
_entry.id   1e9dd10d9c3e7c0612d454b8e9d62560
#
_cell.length_a   1.000
_cell.length_b   1.000
_cell.length_c   1.000
_cell.angle_alpha   90.00
_cell.angle_beta   90.00
_cell.angle_gamma   90.00
#
_symmetry.space_group_name_H-M   'P 1'
#
loop_
_entity.id
_entity.type
_entity.pdbx_description
1 polymer ?
#
loop_
_entity_poly.entity_id
_entity_poly.type
_entity_poly.pdbx_seq_one_letter_code
_entity_poly.pdbx_strand_id
1 'polypeptide(L)'
;MPEGTIVSASRLRFARVKPVALLGGAVAALLLVTACGSSSTASETTAQAAASGSAAGSAAPAGTAADTLRLGYFPNVTHAAAVLGVANGTFQSALGDTKLETSTFNAGPAAIEALLSGAIDATFIGPNPAINSFVKSNGDSIRIVAGATDNGAALVVSPDINSAADLKGKTVATPQLGGTQDVALRKWLLDNGLKVQTTGGDDVDIVNQENSQTLDLFKSGEIAGAWLPEPWASRLALEANGKVLVDEKTLWPDEKFLTTVLIVSTPFLEQHPDTVKALIGGEIKEIKAIEADPAKAQTDLNAALADLTGKPLSDATIASAFANIEPTWDPLAGTLSTIAENGLAAGTLTSKPDLNGIYDLRQLNAVLAEQGEQPVSAAGLGQD
;
A
#
# COMPACT_ATOMS: atom_id res chain seq x y z
N MET A 1 -11.92 -27.53 -58.07
CA MET A 1 -12.29 -26.24 -58.67
C MET A 1 -13.74 -25.93 -58.32
N PRO A 2 -14.15 -24.85 -57.73
CA PRO A 2 -13.87 -23.45 -58.05
C PRO A 2 -13.28 -22.69 -56.80
N GLU A 3 -12.38 -21.82 -57.09
CA GLU A 3 -12.41 -20.34 -57.26
C GLU A 3 -12.44 -19.54 -55.94
N GLY A 4 -11.32 -18.85 -55.74
CA GLY A 4 -11.01 -18.01 -54.64
C GLY A 4 -11.75 -16.65 -54.67
N THR A 5 -11.90 -16.09 -53.47
CA THR A 5 -12.27 -14.69 -53.30
C THR A 5 -11.22 -14.01 -52.43
N ILE A 6 -10.48 -13.11 -53.09
CA ILE A 6 -9.50 -12.24 -52.46
C ILE A 6 -10.27 -11.05 -51.87
N VAL A 7 -10.18 -10.81 -50.56
CA VAL A 7 -10.68 -9.58 -49.93
C VAL A 7 -9.54 -8.64 -49.67
N SER A 8 -9.67 -7.47 -50.31
CA SER A 8 -8.77 -6.33 -50.36
C SER A 8 -8.49 -5.70 -48.97
N ALA A 9 -7.20 -5.45 -48.68
CA ALA A 9 -6.75 -4.71 -47.54
C ALA A 9 -6.93 -3.18 -47.74
N SER A 10 -7.78 -2.57 -46.93
CA SER A 10 -7.93 -1.10 -46.85
C SER A 10 -6.83 -0.50 -45.99
N ARG A 11 -5.99 0.32 -46.62
CA ARG A 11 -4.95 1.13 -45.98
C ARG A 11 -5.57 2.35 -45.31
N LEU A 12 -5.51 2.45 -44.00
CA LEU A 12 -5.80 3.67 -43.25
C LEU A 12 -4.60 4.64 -43.35
N ARG A 13 -4.91 5.83 -43.91
CA ARG A 13 -3.94 6.95 -44.01
C ARG A 13 -3.91 7.74 -42.69
N PHE A 14 -2.76 7.81 -42.06
CA PHE A 14 -2.49 8.72 -40.94
C PHE A 14 -2.33 10.15 -41.47
N ALA A 15 -3.14 11.07 -40.97
CA ALA A 15 -3.01 12.51 -41.21
C ALA A 15 -1.94 13.08 -40.28
N ARG A 16 -0.93 13.74 -40.89
CA ARG A 16 0.12 14.51 -40.19
C ARG A 16 -0.47 15.84 -39.73
N VAL A 17 -0.44 16.11 -38.43
CA VAL A 17 -0.69 17.43 -37.85
C VAL A 17 0.64 18.16 -37.72
N LYS A 18 0.74 19.37 -38.29
CA LYS A 18 1.89 20.25 -38.22
C LYS A 18 1.85 21.07 -36.91
N PRO A 19 3.00 21.39 -36.30
CA PRO A 19 3.05 22.31 -35.15
C PRO A 19 2.98 23.78 -35.62
N VAL A 20 2.13 24.54 -34.90
CA VAL A 20 2.07 26.01 -35.03
C VAL A 20 3.01 26.62 -33.99
N ALA A 21 4.01 27.36 -34.46
CA ALA A 21 4.86 28.21 -33.61
C ALA A 21 4.16 29.55 -33.41
N LEU A 22 4.08 30.03 -32.19
CA LEU A 22 3.73 31.42 -31.85
C LEU A 22 4.89 32.04 -31.08
N LEU A 23 5.48 33.05 -31.72
CA LEU A 23 6.45 34.01 -31.17
C LEU A 23 5.70 35.13 -30.43
N GLY A 24 6.31 35.63 -29.38
CA GLY A 24 6.35 37.08 -29.17
C GLY A 24 5.77 37.60 -27.85
N GLY A 25 6.61 38.31 -27.09
CA GLY A 25 6.16 39.42 -26.29
C GLY A 25 6.85 39.59 -24.93
N ALA A 26 8.08 40.15 -24.93
CA ALA A 26 8.71 40.70 -23.72
C ALA A 26 8.12 42.07 -23.40
N VAL A 27 7.75 42.34 -22.13
CA VAL A 27 7.69 43.72 -21.60
C VAL A 27 8.24 43.69 -20.18
N ALA A 28 9.38 44.40 -20.05
CA ALA A 28 10.00 44.77 -18.79
C ALA A 28 9.33 46.03 -18.23
N ALA A 29 9.06 46.07 -16.92
CA ALA A 29 8.82 47.32 -16.21
C ALA A 29 9.53 47.29 -14.85
N LEU A 30 10.65 48.00 -14.78
CA LEU A 30 11.31 48.45 -13.54
C LEU A 30 10.48 49.54 -12.90
N LEU A 31 10.28 49.47 -11.59
CA LEU A 31 10.03 50.63 -10.74
C LEU A 31 10.84 50.52 -9.44
N LEU A 32 11.87 51.36 -9.36
CA LEU A 32 12.65 51.71 -8.17
C LEU A 32 11.86 52.80 -7.39
N VAL A 33 11.70 52.59 -6.09
CA VAL A 33 11.43 53.70 -5.16
C VAL A 33 12.37 53.54 -3.96
N THR A 34 13.29 54.46 -3.88
CA THR A 34 14.15 54.79 -2.73
C THR A 34 13.42 55.78 -1.82
N ALA A 35 13.48 55.57 -0.51
CA ALA A 35 13.31 56.66 0.47
C ALA A 35 14.16 56.37 1.72
N CYS A 36 15.03 57.33 1.99
CA CYS A 36 15.94 57.43 3.12
C CYS A 36 15.31 57.98 4.39
N GLY A 37 15.98 57.70 5.53
CA GLY A 37 16.08 58.63 6.68
C GLY A 37 15.26 58.17 7.90
N SER A 38 15.74 58.09 9.11
CA SER A 38 16.71 58.86 9.86
C SER A 38 16.97 58.13 11.22
N SER A 39 18.17 58.27 11.66
CA SER A 39 18.71 57.88 12.97
C SER A 39 18.15 58.68 14.16
N SER A 40 17.94 58.00 15.32
CA SER A 40 18.13 58.67 16.63
C SER A 40 18.56 57.65 17.69
N THR A 41 19.63 58.04 18.36
CA THR A 41 20.37 57.40 19.43
C THR A 41 19.73 57.52 20.82
N ALA A 42 20.22 56.63 21.71
CA ALA A 42 20.31 56.71 23.19
C ALA A 42 19.15 56.07 23.96
N SER A 43 19.34 55.23 24.97
CA SER A 43 20.29 55.11 26.06
C SER A 43 20.06 53.79 26.80
N GLU A 44 21.14 53.26 27.37
CA GLU A 44 21.21 52.08 28.24
C GLU A 44 20.35 52.26 29.51
N THR A 45 19.69 51.16 29.93
CA THR A 45 19.50 50.88 31.35
C THR A 45 19.45 49.35 31.55
N THR A 46 20.44 48.83 32.23
CA THR A 46 20.55 47.46 32.74
C THR A 46 19.49 47.20 33.80
N ALA A 47 18.70 46.13 33.59
CA ALA A 47 18.01 45.43 34.66
C ALA A 47 18.06 43.94 34.40
N GLN A 48 18.89 43.27 35.22
CA GLN A 48 19.08 41.83 35.28
C GLN A 48 17.87 41.25 36.02
N ALA A 49 17.01 40.51 35.34
CA ALA A 49 15.98 39.68 35.94
C ALA A 49 16.16 38.23 35.45
N ALA A 50 16.33 37.33 36.41
CA ALA A 50 16.46 35.90 36.22
C ALA A 50 15.22 35.35 35.49
N ALA A 51 15.41 34.84 34.29
CA ALA A 51 14.38 34.12 33.56
C ALA A 51 14.52 32.64 33.89
N SER A 52 13.59 32.13 34.69
CA SER A 52 13.27 30.71 34.74
C SER A 52 12.80 30.26 33.36
N GLY A 53 13.62 29.51 32.65
CA GLY A 53 13.29 28.94 31.39
C GLY A 53 12.25 27.81 31.55
N SER A 54 10.96 28.14 31.37
CA SER A 54 9.98 27.18 31.00
C SER A 54 10.27 26.78 29.54
N ALA A 55 10.69 25.55 29.33
CA ALA A 55 10.65 24.95 28.00
C ALA A 55 9.20 24.95 27.53
N ALA A 56 8.85 25.93 26.68
CA ALA A 56 7.62 25.88 25.91
C ALA A 56 7.78 24.72 24.95
N GLY A 57 7.21 23.58 25.30
CA GLY A 57 6.94 22.52 24.33
C GLY A 57 6.15 23.16 23.18
N SER A 58 6.68 23.10 21.98
CA SER A 58 5.99 23.52 20.78
C SER A 58 4.76 22.61 20.65
N ALA A 59 3.61 23.10 21.12
CA ALA A 59 2.34 22.44 20.81
C ALA A 59 2.22 22.44 19.29
N ALA A 60 2.12 21.26 18.70
CA ALA A 60 1.72 21.14 17.30
C ALA A 60 0.44 21.95 17.09
N PRO A 61 0.29 22.64 15.95
CA PRO A 61 -0.94 23.36 15.66
C PRO A 61 -2.11 22.38 15.80
N ALA A 62 -3.19 22.79 16.48
CA ALA A 62 -4.40 22.00 16.59
C ALA A 62 -4.86 21.67 15.18
N GLY A 63 -4.81 20.39 14.81
CA GLY A 63 -5.20 19.92 13.50
C GLY A 63 -6.68 20.16 13.32
N THR A 64 -7.09 20.65 12.16
CA THR A 64 -8.48 20.72 11.79
C THR A 64 -8.91 19.36 11.23
N ALA A 65 -10.12 18.90 11.57
CA ALA A 65 -10.74 17.78 10.88
C ALA A 65 -10.94 18.13 9.39
N ALA A 66 -10.77 17.18 8.51
CA ALA A 66 -11.06 17.36 7.09
C ALA A 66 -12.58 17.31 6.85
N ASP A 67 -13.06 18.01 5.82
CA ASP A 67 -14.44 17.86 5.36
C ASP A 67 -14.68 16.47 4.75
N THR A 68 -13.68 15.92 4.07
CA THR A 68 -13.74 14.62 3.39
C THR A 68 -12.44 13.87 3.55
N LEU A 69 -12.53 12.56 3.79
CA LEU A 69 -11.43 11.62 3.70
C LEU A 69 -11.68 10.67 2.52
N ARG A 70 -10.77 10.64 1.57
CA ARG A 70 -10.79 9.72 0.43
C ARG A 70 -9.87 8.54 0.71
N LEU A 71 -10.46 7.37 0.96
CA LEU A 71 -9.76 6.17 1.43
C LEU A 71 -9.69 5.11 0.33
N GLY A 72 -8.46 4.62 0.06
CA GLY A 72 -8.20 3.48 -0.81
C GLY A 72 -8.10 2.17 -0.03
N TYR A 73 -8.54 1.06 -0.62
CA TYR A 73 -8.30 -0.29 -0.11
C TYR A 73 -8.50 -1.34 -1.21
N PHE A 74 -8.22 -2.62 -0.91
CA PHE A 74 -8.38 -3.69 -1.90
C PHE A 74 -9.48 -4.66 -1.45
N PRO A 75 -10.28 -5.20 -2.37
CA PRO A 75 -11.30 -6.20 -2.06
C PRO A 75 -10.67 -7.58 -1.83
N ASN A 76 -9.83 -7.67 -0.79
CA ASN A 76 -9.07 -8.85 -0.39
C ASN A 76 -9.31 -9.19 1.08
N VAL A 77 -9.13 -10.44 1.46
CA VAL A 77 -9.19 -10.88 2.87
C VAL A 77 -8.05 -10.26 3.69
N THR A 78 -6.87 -10.03 3.09
CA THR A 78 -5.76 -9.29 3.72
C THR A 78 -6.09 -7.82 4.04
N HIS A 79 -7.23 -7.30 3.59
CA HIS A 79 -7.74 -5.98 3.92
C HIS A 79 -9.00 -6.05 4.80
N ALA A 80 -9.15 -7.12 5.61
CA ALA A 80 -10.37 -7.39 6.38
C ALA A 80 -10.82 -6.19 7.23
N ALA A 81 -9.92 -5.55 7.99
CA ALA A 81 -10.26 -4.39 8.80
C ALA A 81 -10.77 -3.21 7.94
N ALA A 82 -10.16 -2.98 6.77
CA ALA A 82 -10.61 -1.93 5.85
C ALA A 82 -11.99 -2.23 5.25
N VAL A 83 -12.17 -3.44 4.72
CA VAL A 83 -13.42 -3.87 4.09
C VAL A 83 -14.58 -3.84 5.08
N LEU A 84 -14.38 -4.41 6.27
CA LEU A 84 -15.39 -4.42 7.34
C LEU A 84 -15.62 -3.02 7.92
N GLY A 85 -14.56 -2.23 8.15
CA GLY A 85 -14.66 -0.88 8.67
C GLY A 85 -15.49 0.05 7.79
N VAL A 86 -15.42 -0.15 6.46
CA VAL A 86 -16.28 0.55 5.49
C VAL A 86 -17.70 -0.04 5.49
N ALA A 87 -17.83 -1.37 5.35
CA ALA A 87 -19.13 -2.02 5.21
C ALA A 87 -20.01 -1.88 6.46
N ASN A 88 -19.42 -1.99 7.66
CA ASN A 88 -20.11 -1.84 8.95
C ASN A 88 -20.36 -0.37 9.34
N GLY A 89 -19.81 0.60 8.58
CA GLY A 89 -19.89 2.01 8.92
C GLY A 89 -19.03 2.42 10.12
N THR A 90 -18.12 1.55 10.57
CA THR A 90 -17.24 1.81 11.73
C THR A 90 -16.34 3.01 11.47
N PHE A 91 -15.77 3.12 10.26
CA PHE A 91 -14.92 4.25 9.88
C PHE A 91 -15.72 5.54 9.80
N GLN A 92 -16.88 5.55 9.12
CA GLN A 92 -17.72 6.75 9.07
C GLN A 92 -18.17 7.20 10.46
N SER A 93 -18.51 6.24 11.33
CA SER A 93 -18.88 6.54 12.74
C SER A 93 -17.72 7.15 13.53
N ALA A 94 -16.48 6.69 13.31
CA ALA A 94 -15.29 7.24 13.97
C ALA A 94 -14.92 8.61 13.43
N LEU A 95 -15.11 8.86 12.14
CA LEU A 95 -14.81 10.11 11.46
C LEU A 95 -15.80 11.25 11.79
N GLY A 96 -16.97 10.93 12.37
CA GLY A 96 -17.99 11.93 12.72
C GLY A 96 -18.50 12.69 11.49
N ASP A 97 -18.30 14.02 11.49
CA ASP A 97 -18.76 14.91 10.40
C ASP A 97 -17.88 14.84 9.15
N THR A 98 -16.66 14.30 9.23
CA THR A 98 -15.81 14.06 8.04
C THR A 98 -16.46 13.01 7.15
N LYS A 99 -16.76 13.37 5.90
CA LYS A 99 -17.34 12.44 4.92
C LYS A 99 -16.29 11.40 4.49
N LEU A 100 -16.63 10.12 4.55
CA LEU A 100 -15.81 9.05 3.99
C LEU A 100 -16.19 8.81 2.52
N GLU A 101 -15.21 8.92 1.63
CA GLU A 101 -15.29 8.48 0.23
C GLU A 101 -14.30 7.34 0.01
N THR A 102 -14.70 6.29 -0.73
CA THR A 102 -13.86 5.10 -0.88
C THR A 102 -13.58 4.77 -2.33
N SER A 103 -12.40 4.21 -2.58
CA SER A 103 -11.97 3.67 -3.87
C SER A 103 -11.30 2.32 -3.70
N THR A 104 -11.55 1.39 -4.60
CA THR A 104 -10.92 0.07 -4.58
C THR A 104 -9.86 -0.08 -5.65
N PHE A 105 -8.79 -0.82 -5.33
CA PHE A 105 -7.67 -1.10 -6.23
C PHE A 105 -7.38 -2.61 -6.24
N ASN A 106 -6.74 -3.09 -7.32
CA ASN A 106 -6.26 -4.48 -7.38
C ASN A 106 -4.91 -4.66 -6.67
N ALA A 107 -4.01 -3.67 -6.78
CA ALA A 107 -2.66 -3.74 -6.24
C ALA A 107 -2.07 -2.37 -5.89
N GLY A 108 -0.98 -2.39 -5.11
CA GLY A 108 -0.40 -1.19 -4.48
C GLY A 108 0.09 -0.11 -5.41
N PRO A 109 0.85 -0.40 -6.48
CA PRO A 109 1.32 0.65 -7.39
C PRO A 109 0.20 1.54 -7.94
N ALA A 110 -0.96 0.98 -8.30
CA ALA A 110 -2.12 1.77 -8.75
C ALA A 110 -2.70 2.67 -7.63
N ALA A 111 -2.74 2.17 -6.38
CA ALA A 111 -3.17 2.97 -5.24
C ALA A 111 -2.20 4.13 -4.94
N ILE A 112 -0.87 3.91 -5.09
CA ILE A 112 0.14 4.97 -4.98
C ILE A 112 -0.06 6.06 -6.04
N GLU A 113 -0.35 5.71 -7.29
CA GLU A 113 -0.63 6.69 -8.34
C GLU A 113 -1.86 7.55 -7.99
N ALA A 114 -2.93 6.93 -7.47
CA ALA A 114 -4.11 7.63 -7.01
C ALA A 114 -3.81 8.57 -5.82
N LEU A 115 -2.98 8.14 -4.87
CA LEU A 115 -2.58 8.94 -3.72
C LEU A 115 -1.70 10.13 -4.12
N LEU A 116 -0.71 9.91 -4.99
CA LEU A 116 0.19 10.97 -5.47
C LEU A 116 -0.53 12.00 -6.36
N SER A 117 -1.57 11.59 -7.09
CA SER A 117 -2.43 12.50 -7.85
C SER A 117 -3.45 13.26 -7.01
N GLY A 118 -3.58 12.92 -5.72
CA GLY A 118 -4.58 13.49 -4.82
C GLY A 118 -6.00 12.96 -5.06
N ALA A 119 -6.16 11.84 -5.79
CA ALA A 119 -7.46 11.18 -5.94
C ALA A 119 -7.91 10.47 -4.65
N ILE A 120 -6.95 10.04 -3.81
CA ILE A 120 -7.17 9.54 -2.45
C ILE A 120 -6.21 10.21 -1.48
N ASP A 121 -6.54 10.23 -0.18
CA ASP A 121 -5.75 10.85 0.89
C ASP A 121 -5.00 9.82 1.72
N ALA A 122 -5.59 8.64 1.87
CA ALA A 122 -5.07 7.50 2.62
C ALA A 122 -5.38 6.20 1.89
N THR A 123 -4.61 5.15 2.15
CA THR A 123 -4.91 3.81 1.62
C THR A 123 -4.35 2.71 2.49
N PHE A 124 -5.09 1.62 2.59
CA PHE A 124 -4.54 0.34 3.00
C PHE A 124 -3.78 -0.26 1.83
N ILE A 125 -2.56 -0.76 2.06
CA ILE A 125 -1.65 -1.12 0.97
C ILE A 125 -0.54 -2.06 1.47
N GLY A 126 0.10 -2.78 0.55
CA GLY A 126 1.29 -3.54 0.88
C GLY A 126 2.52 -2.68 1.16
N PRO A 127 3.48 -3.14 1.98
CA PRO A 127 4.64 -2.34 2.40
C PRO A 127 5.60 -1.99 1.25
N ASN A 128 5.82 -2.85 0.25
CA ASN A 128 6.75 -2.54 -0.84
C ASN A 128 6.33 -1.35 -1.70
N PRO A 129 5.06 -1.20 -2.12
CA PRO A 129 4.59 0.02 -2.79
C PRO A 129 4.76 1.28 -1.92
N ALA A 130 4.51 1.19 -0.61
CA ALA A 130 4.72 2.29 0.33
C ALA A 130 6.21 2.70 0.37
N ILE A 131 7.12 1.73 0.55
CA ILE A 131 8.58 1.94 0.50
C ILE A 131 9.00 2.57 -0.82
N ASN A 132 8.53 2.04 -1.95
CA ASN A 132 8.87 2.55 -3.27
C ASN A 132 8.44 4.00 -3.46
N SER A 133 7.24 4.37 -2.99
CA SER A 133 6.74 5.74 -3.03
C SER A 133 7.59 6.68 -2.16
N PHE A 134 7.84 6.27 -0.92
CA PHE A 134 8.63 7.04 0.04
C PHE A 134 10.05 7.31 -0.49
N VAL A 135 10.74 6.27 -0.97
CA VAL A 135 12.11 6.39 -1.50
C VAL A 135 12.16 7.26 -2.77
N LYS A 136 11.23 7.07 -3.70
CA LYS A 136 11.19 7.86 -4.95
C LYS A 136 10.90 9.33 -4.72
N SER A 137 10.23 9.68 -3.64
CA SER A 137 9.94 11.07 -3.25
C SER A 137 10.98 11.68 -2.31
N ASN A 138 12.08 10.97 -2.02
CA ASN A 138 13.06 11.37 -0.99
C ASN A 138 12.43 11.58 0.40
N GLY A 139 11.43 10.77 0.74
CA GLY A 139 10.78 10.82 2.04
C GLY A 139 9.55 11.73 2.14
N ASP A 140 9.12 12.38 1.07
CA ASP A 140 8.11 13.44 1.16
C ASP A 140 6.66 12.95 0.92
N SER A 141 6.46 11.81 0.22
CA SER A 141 5.12 11.46 -0.30
C SER A 141 4.13 10.95 0.73
N ILE A 142 4.58 10.07 1.63
CA ILE A 142 3.68 9.31 2.52
C ILE A 142 4.27 9.12 3.91
N ARG A 143 3.38 8.72 4.84
CA ARG A 143 3.75 8.11 6.12
C ARG A 143 2.95 6.84 6.34
N ILE A 144 3.61 5.80 6.90
CA ILE A 144 2.94 4.64 7.47
C ILE A 144 2.47 5.04 8.86
N VAL A 145 1.15 4.93 9.11
CA VAL A 145 0.53 5.41 10.34
C VAL A 145 -0.03 4.28 11.22
N ALA A 146 -0.23 3.08 10.63
CA ALA A 146 -0.63 1.87 11.36
C ALA A 146 -0.30 0.61 10.55
N GLY A 147 -0.30 -0.55 11.21
CA GLY A 147 -0.44 -1.86 10.57
C GLY A 147 -1.88 -2.08 10.12
N ALA A 148 -2.18 -3.21 9.49
CA ALA A 148 -3.55 -3.66 9.24
C ALA A 148 -3.64 -5.18 9.20
N THR A 149 -2.68 -5.88 8.58
CA THR A 149 -2.69 -7.33 8.47
C THR A 149 -1.27 -7.89 8.43
N ASP A 150 -1.03 -8.86 9.30
CA ASP A 150 0.10 -9.76 9.30
C ASP A 150 -0.27 -11.06 8.54
N ASN A 151 0.67 -11.66 7.83
CA ASN A 151 0.51 -12.90 7.07
C ASN A 151 -0.47 -12.80 5.86
N GLY A 152 -0.89 -13.94 5.31
CA GLY A 152 -1.92 -14.01 4.27
C GLY A 152 -1.40 -13.87 2.84
N ALA A 153 -0.19 -14.37 2.54
CA ALA A 153 0.29 -14.52 1.17
C ALA A 153 1.04 -15.84 0.97
N ALA A 154 0.94 -16.42 -0.23
CA ALA A 154 1.56 -17.70 -0.54
C ALA A 154 1.90 -17.84 -2.03
N LEU A 155 2.91 -18.65 -2.33
CA LEU A 155 3.17 -19.20 -3.65
C LEU A 155 2.34 -20.48 -3.82
N VAL A 156 1.34 -20.42 -4.70
CA VAL A 156 0.54 -21.59 -5.08
C VAL A 156 0.93 -22.02 -6.49
N VAL A 157 1.15 -23.30 -6.69
CA VAL A 157 1.66 -23.88 -7.94
C VAL A 157 0.83 -25.08 -8.40
N SER A 158 1.02 -25.48 -9.65
CA SER A 158 0.45 -26.71 -10.18
C SER A 158 0.95 -27.94 -9.38
N PRO A 159 0.15 -29.01 -9.25
CA PRO A 159 0.47 -30.15 -8.38
C PRO A 159 1.79 -30.86 -8.69
N ASP A 160 2.28 -30.80 -9.93
CA ASP A 160 3.54 -31.37 -10.40
C ASP A 160 4.79 -30.60 -9.97
N ILE A 161 4.65 -29.33 -9.54
CA ILE A 161 5.75 -28.49 -9.08
C ILE A 161 6.03 -28.77 -7.59
N ASN A 162 7.25 -29.17 -7.25
CA ASN A 162 7.64 -29.54 -5.88
C ASN A 162 8.79 -28.71 -5.32
N SER A 163 9.46 -27.93 -6.18
CA SER A 163 10.62 -27.12 -5.82
C SER A 163 10.74 -25.89 -6.72
N ALA A 164 11.59 -24.94 -6.34
CA ALA A 164 11.92 -23.79 -7.19
C ALA A 164 12.51 -24.25 -8.54
N ALA A 165 13.29 -25.31 -8.56
CA ALA A 165 13.92 -25.84 -9.77
C ALA A 165 12.88 -26.28 -10.83
N ASP A 166 11.71 -26.75 -10.41
CA ASP A 166 10.64 -27.18 -11.30
C ASP A 166 9.95 -26.01 -12.01
N LEU A 167 10.16 -24.77 -11.51
CA LEU A 167 9.66 -23.55 -12.13
C LEU A 167 10.52 -23.05 -13.30
N LYS A 168 11.69 -23.64 -13.53
CA LYS A 168 12.56 -23.22 -14.63
C LYS A 168 11.86 -23.39 -15.98
N GLY A 169 11.83 -22.31 -16.77
CA GLY A 169 11.12 -22.23 -18.07
C GLY A 169 9.60 -22.19 -17.95
N LYS A 170 9.07 -21.97 -16.76
CA LYS A 170 7.63 -21.81 -16.49
C LYS A 170 7.26 -20.33 -16.33
N THR A 171 5.97 -20.06 -16.49
CA THR A 171 5.38 -18.76 -16.21
C THR A 171 4.72 -18.75 -14.83
N VAL A 172 5.02 -17.75 -14.00
CA VAL A 172 4.44 -17.54 -12.66
C VAL A 172 3.88 -16.13 -12.58
N ALA A 173 2.69 -15.96 -11.99
CA ALA A 173 2.03 -14.67 -11.92
C ALA A 173 2.21 -13.98 -10.55
N THR A 174 2.13 -12.64 -10.57
CA THR A 174 1.97 -11.78 -9.40
C THR A 174 1.00 -10.63 -9.72
N PRO A 175 0.39 -9.95 -8.71
CA PRO A 175 -0.64 -8.95 -8.96
C PRO A 175 -0.16 -7.74 -9.77
N GLN A 176 1.04 -7.22 -9.48
CA GLN A 176 1.62 -6.06 -10.18
C GLN A 176 3.12 -5.95 -9.90
N LEU A 177 3.88 -5.47 -10.88
CA LEU A 177 5.32 -5.23 -10.75
C LEU A 177 5.63 -4.27 -9.58
N GLY A 178 6.53 -4.66 -8.70
CA GLY A 178 6.92 -3.88 -7.53
C GLY A 178 5.90 -3.90 -6.38
N GLY A 179 4.83 -4.70 -6.51
CA GLY A 179 3.95 -5.06 -5.40
C GLY A 179 4.62 -6.01 -4.42
N THR A 180 4.02 -6.19 -3.24
CA THR A 180 4.61 -7.01 -2.16
C THR A 180 4.86 -8.45 -2.61
N GLN A 181 3.88 -9.08 -3.26
CA GLN A 181 3.98 -10.46 -3.74
C GLN A 181 4.95 -10.61 -4.93
N ASP A 182 5.12 -9.58 -5.75
CA ASP A 182 6.10 -9.58 -6.84
C ASP A 182 7.53 -9.57 -6.29
N VAL A 183 7.78 -8.75 -5.27
CA VAL A 183 9.07 -8.71 -4.57
C VAL A 183 9.34 -10.04 -3.86
N ALA A 184 8.36 -10.61 -3.16
CA ALA A 184 8.48 -11.88 -2.47
C ALA A 184 8.85 -13.03 -3.44
N LEU A 185 8.13 -13.15 -4.56
CA LEU A 185 8.43 -14.16 -5.58
C LEU A 185 9.84 -14.01 -6.14
N ARG A 186 10.22 -12.80 -6.58
CA ARG A 186 11.54 -12.53 -7.16
C ARG A 186 12.65 -12.86 -6.18
N LYS A 187 12.52 -12.39 -4.94
CA LYS A 187 13.50 -12.67 -3.88
C LYS A 187 13.63 -14.17 -3.60
N TRP A 188 12.51 -14.88 -3.47
CA TRP A 188 12.53 -16.32 -3.23
C TRP A 188 13.16 -17.10 -4.38
N LEU A 189 12.87 -16.75 -5.64
CA LEU A 189 13.51 -17.38 -6.80
C LEU A 189 15.01 -17.15 -6.82
N LEU A 190 15.47 -15.92 -6.53
CA LEU A 190 16.90 -15.58 -6.43
C LEU A 190 17.60 -16.38 -5.32
N ASP A 191 16.98 -16.52 -4.15
CA ASP A 191 17.50 -17.30 -3.03
C ASP A 191 17.63 -18.80 -3.35
N ASN A 192 16.80 -19.28 -4.28
CA ASN A 192 16.87 -20.65 -4.79
C ASN A 192 17.75 -20.78 -6.05
N GLY A 193 18.57 -19.77 -6.37
CA GLY A 193 19.56 -19.81 -7.44
C GLY A 193 18.99 -19.64 -8.84
N LEU A 194 17.73 -19.21 -8.97
CA LEU A 194 17.10 -18.90 -10.25
C LEU A 194 17.29 -17.42 -10.60
N LYS A 195 17.54 -17.15 -11.87
CA LYS A 195 17.71 -15.77 -12.36
C LYS A 195 16.36 -15.20 -12.73
N VAL A 196 16.07 -14.00 -12.25
CA VAL A 196 14.88 -13.23 -12.58
C VAL A 196 15.22 -11.75 -12.70
N GLN A 197 14.60 -11.05 -13.64
CA GLN A 197 14.75 -9.60 -13.85
C GLN A 197 13.37 -8.94 -13.90
N THR A 198 13.33 -7.63 -13.65
CA THR A 198 12.09 -6.85 -13.75
C THR A 198 11.59 -6.70 -15.18
N THR A 199 12.45 -6.93 -16.16
CA THR A 199 12.14 -6.88 -17.61
C THR A 199 11.68 -8.22 -18.18
N GLY A 200 11.68 -9.29 -17.37
CA GLY A 200 11.34 -10.67 -17.79
C GLY A 200 12.47 -11.40 -18.51
N GLY A 201 12.30 -12.69 -18.75
CA GLY A 201 13.11 -13.42 -19.75
C GLY A 201 14.29 -14.19 -19.22
N ASP A 202 14.33 -14.59 -17.94
CA ASP A 202 15.42 -15.42 -17.41
C ASP A 202 15.03 -16.88 -17.18
N ASP A 203 15.30 -17.42 -15.98
CA ASP A 203 14.97 -18.80 -15.66
C ASP A 203 13.47 -19.04 -15.44
N VAL A 204 12.74 -18.04 -14.97
CA VAL A 204 11.29 -18.06 -14.73
C VAL A 204 10.67 -16.81 -15.36
N ASP A 205 9.61 -16.99 -16.15
CA ASP A 205 8.87 -15.88 -16.71
C ASP A 205 7.83 -15.36 -15.70
N ILE A 206 7.98 -14.11 -15.25
CA ILE A 206 7.08 -13.51 -14.27
C ILE A 206 6.13 -12.56 -14.98
N VAL A 207 4.83 -12.85 -14.92
CA VAL A 207 3.77 -12.01 -15.48
C VAL A 207 3.01 -11.29 -14.36
N ASN A 208 2.69 -10.03 -14.61
CA ASN A 208 1.97 -9.18 -13.66
C ASN A 208 0.56 -8.91 -14.19
N GLN A 209 -0.48 -9.32 -13.46
CA GLN A 209 -1.86 -9.17 -13.92
C GLN A 209 -2.87 -9.25 -12.79
N GLU A 210 -4.11 -8.86 -13.10
CA GLU A 210 -5.24 -8.91 -12.19
C GLU A 210 -5.40 -10.30 -11.54
N ASN A 211 -5.68 -10.33 -10.23
CA ASN A 211 -5.80 -11.58 -9.47
C ASN A 211 -6.89 -12.51 -10.04
N SER A 212 -8.00 -11.95 -10.53
CA SER A 212 -9.08 -12.72 -11.15
C SER A 212 -8.63 -13.38 -12.46
N GLN A 213 -7.87 -12.68 -13.29
CA GLN A 213 -7.28 -13.23 -14.52
C GLN A 213 -6.24 -14.30 -14.19
N THR A 214 -5.43 -14.08 -13.16
CA THR A 214 -4.45 -15.08 -12.67
C THR A 214 -5.15 -16.40 -12.32
N LEU A 215 -6.31 -16.36 -11.65
CA LEU A 215 -7.09 -17.56 -11.32
C LEU A 215 -7.53 -18.30 -12.61
N ASP A 216 -8.00 -17.57 -13.63
CA ASP A 216 -8.46 -18.18 -14.88
C ASP A 216 -7.31 -18.79 -15.68
N LEU A 217 -6.15 -18.10 -15.76
CA LEU A 217 -4.95 -18.60 -16.42
C LEU A 217 -4.35 -19.82 -15.71
N PHE A 218 -4.43 -19.85 -14.39
CA PHE A 218 -4.00 -21.01 -13.63
C PHE A 218 -4.92 -22.22 -13.87
N LYS A 219 -6.24 -22.00 -13.88
CA LYS A 219 -7.23 -23.05 -14.23
C LYS A 219 -7.05 -23.61 -15.64
N SER A 220 -6.69 -22.76 -16.61
CA SER A 220 -6.43 -23.20 -17.99
C SER A 220 -5.06 -23.88 -18.17
N GLY A 221 -4.16 -23.80 -17.18
CA GLY A 221 -2.80 -24.34 -17.24
C GLY A 221 -1.84 -23.46 -18.06
N GLU A 222 -2.21 -22.21 -18.33
CA GLU A 222 -1.34 -21.27 -19.04
C GLU A 222 -0.21 -20.73 -18.16
N ILE A 223 -0.39 -20.75 -16.83
CA ILE A 223 0.64 -20.42 -15.84
C ILE A 223 0.85 -21.60 -14.87
N ALA A 224 2.08 -21.78 -14.41
CA ALA A 224 2.46 -22.86 -13.51
C ALA A 224 2.24 -22.53 -12.03
N GLY A 225 2.05 -21.27 -11.68
CA GLY A 225 1.85 -20.83 -10.31
C GLY A 225 1.61 -19.33 -10.21
N ALA A 226 1.33 -18.89 -8.98
CA ALA A 226 1.26 -17.48 -8.66
C ALA A 226 1.57 -17.22 -7.18
N TRP A 227 2.22 -16.10 -6.88
CA TRP A 227 2.36 -15.58 -5.52
C TRP A 227 1.28 -14.53 -5.29
N LEU A 228 0.33 -14.86 -4.45
CA LEU A 228 -0.88 -14.07 -4.27
C LEU A 228 -1.23 -13.82 -2.80
N PRO A 229 -1.90 -12.70 -2.50
CA PRO A 229 -2.50 -12.47 -1.19
C PRO A 229 -3.82 -13.26 -1.05
N GLU A 230 -4.30 -13.41 0.21
CA GLU A 230 -5.62 -13.96 0.46
C GLU A 230 -6.75 -12.97 0.04
N PRO A 231 -7.84 -13.45 -0.58
CA PRO A 231 -8.26 -14.87 -0.67
C PRO A 231 -7.73 -15.60 -1.92
N TRP A 232 -6.90 -14.98 -2.74
CA TRP A 232 -6.52 -15.52 -4.05
C TRP A 232 -5.62 -16.75 -3.96
N ALA A 233 -4.75 -16.82 -2.94
CA ALA A 233 -3.95 -18.01 -2.67
C ALA A 233 -4.86 -19.21 -2.34
N SER A 234 -5.82 -19.05 -1.43
CA SER A 234 -6.82 -20.08 -1.11
C SER A 234 -7.70 -20.44 -2.31
N ARG A 235 -8.05 -19.48 -3.17
CA ARG A 235 -8.81 -19.75 -4.40
C ARG A 235 -8.04 -20.61 -5.38
N LEU A 236 -6.75 -20.34 -5.60
CA LEU A 236 -5.93 -21.19 -6.45
C LEU A 236 -5.86 -22.61 -5.88
N ALA A 237 -5.67 -22.76 -4.58
CA ALA A 237 -5.57 -24.06 -3.94
C ALA A 237 -6.89 -24.84 -4.00
N LEU A 238 -8.01 -24.22 -3.66
CA LEU A 238 -9.30 -24.91 -3.48
C LEU A 238 -10.17 -24.93 -4.75
N GLU A 239 -10.09 -23.89 -5.59
CA GLU A 239 -10.94 -23.75 -6.78
C GLU A 239 -10.23 -24.15 -8.07
N ALA A 240 -8.89 -24.27 -8.06
CA ALA A 240 -8.09 -24.55 -9.26
C ALA A 240 -7.09 -25.72 -9.07
N ASN A 241 -7.28 -26.56 -8.04
CA ASN A 241 -6.41 -27.69 -7.73
C ASN A 241 -4.91 -27.34 -7.59
N GLY A 242 -4.65 -26.12 -7.11
CA GLY A 242 -3.29 -25.67 -6.79
C GLY A 242 -2.76 -26.27 -5.50
N LYS A 243 -1.44 -26.25 -5.35
CA LYS A 243 -0.72 -26.67 -4.15
C LYS A 243 0.06 -25.49 -3.60
N VAL A 244 -0.08 -25.19 -2.32
CA VAL A 244 0.80 -24.24 -1.63
C VAL A 244 2.22 -24.81 -1.63
N LEU A 245 3.12 -24.18 -2.37
CA LEU A 245 4.54 -24.52 -2.37
C LEU A 245 5.29 -23.77 -1.26
N VAL A 246 4.93 -22.52 -1.05
CA VAL A 246 5.51 -21.66 -0.01
C VAL A 246 4.38 -20.88 0.67
N ASP A 247 4.24 -21.06 1.96
CA ASP A 247 3.52 -20.12 2.82
C ASP A 247 4.53 -19.02 3.20
N GLU A 248 4.27 -17.75 2.83
CA GLU A 248 5.25 -16.67 2.95
C GLU A 248 5.73 -16.46 4.38
N LYS A 249 4.87 -16.68 5.39
CA LYS A 249 5.26 -16.54 6.80
C LYS A 249 6.45 -17.39 7.19
N THR A 250 6.62 -18.60 6.57
CA THR A 250 7.74 -19.50 6.86
C THR A 250 9.11 -18.95 6.45
N LEU A 251 9.14 -17.85 5.69
CA LEU A 251 10.36 -17.17 5.26
C LEU A 251 10.77 -16.05 6.24
N TRP A 252 9.96 -15.76 7.26
CA TRP A 252 10.14 -14.63 8.17
C TRP A 252 10.41 -15.09 9.60
N PRO A 253 11.22 -14.32 10.37
CA PRO A 253 11.38 -14.55 11.79
C PRO A 253 10.02 -14.55 12.53
N ASP A 254 9.88 -15.46 13.48
CA ASP A 254 8.66 -15.62 14.29
C ASP A 254 7.39 -15.87 13.46
N GLU A 255 7.55 -16.25 12.17
CA GLU A 255 6.47 -16.41 11.20
C GLU A 255 5.57 -15.18 11.04
N LYS A 256 6.16 -13.97 11.19
CA LYS A 256 5.46 -12.69 11.10
C LYS A 256 6.02 -11.82 9.99
N PHE A 257 5.14 -11.36 9.10
CA PHE A 257 5.47 -10.39 8.07
C PHE A 257 4.27 -9.53 7.72
N LEU A 258 4.55 -8.29 7.42
CA LEU A 258 3.51 -7.33 7.15
C LEU A 258 3.00 -7.46 5.71
N THR A 259 1.71 -7.77 5.55
CA THR A 259 1.06 -7.83 4.23
C THR A 259 0.35 -6.53 3.92
N THR A 260 -0.26 -5.88 4.92
CA THR A 260 -1.02 -4.64 4.73
C THR A 260 -0.72 -3.65 5.84
N VAL A 261 -0.48 -2.39 5.44
CA VAL A 261 -0.32 -1.21 6.29
C VAL A 261 -1.35 -0.15 5.90
N LEU A 262 -1.66 0.75 6.82
CA LEU A 262 -2.33 2.02 6.52
C LEU A 262 -1.28 3.10 6.27
N ILE A 263 -1.34 3.73 5.09
CA ILE A 263 -0.55 4.91 4.75
C ILE A 263 -1.44 6.13 4.51
N VAL A 264 -0.86 7.29 4.73
CA VAL A 264 -1.50 8.59 4.48
C VAL A 264 -0.54 9.47 3.69
N SER A 265 -1.04 10.30 2.79
CA SER A 265 -0.20 11.32 2.15
C SER A 265 0.32 12.29 3.21
N THR A 266 1.61 12.65 3.13
CA THR A 266 2.24 13.56 4.09
C THR A 266 1.48 14.88 4.24
N PRO A 267 1.05 15.55 3.15
CA PRO A 267 0.29 16.79 3.27
C PRO A 267 -1.05 16.62 4.00
N PHE A 268 -1.75 15.50 3.79
CA PHE A 268 -3.02 15.26 4.49
C PHE A 268 -2.82 15.01 5.99
N LEU A 269 -1.80 14.22 6.35
CA LEU A 269 -1.45 13.98 7.75
C LEU A 269 -1.09 15.28 8.49
N GLU A 270 -0.32 16.16 7.84
CA GLU A 270 0.09 17.45 8.42
C GLU A 270 -1.09 18.41 8.59
N GLN A 271 -2.02 18.43 7.65
CA GLN A 271 -3.17 19.34 7.66
C GLN A 271 -4.34 18.82 8.51
N HIS A 272 -4.53 17.51 8.57
CA HIS A 272 -5.70 16.86 9.17
C HIS A 272 -5.34 15.70 10.11
N PRO A 273 -4.42 15.88 11.09
CA PRO A 273 -4.00 14.81 11.99
C PRO A 273 -5.15 14.23 12.82
N ASP A 274 -6.18 15.04 13.14
CA ASP A 274 -7.36 14.57 13.89
C ASP A 274 -8.22 13.60 13.06
N THR A 275 -8.34 13.84 11.75
CA THR A 275 -9.01 12.89 10.83
C THR A 275 -8.26 11.57 10.74
N VAL A 276 -6.93 11.64 10.65
CA VAL A 276 -6.08 10.42 10.64
C VAL A 276 -6.22 9.66 11.96
N LYS A 277 -6.20 10.35 13.10
CA LYS A 277 -6.44 9.74 14.42
C LYS A 277 -7.80 9.06 14.50
N ALA A 278 -8.85 9.71 13.99
CA ALA A 278 -10.20 9.15 13.96
C ALA A 278 -10.27 7.88 13.08
N LEU A 279 -9.64 7.88 11.91
CA LEU A 279 -9.55 6.69 11.04
C LEU A 279 -8.86 5.54 11.74
N ILE A 280 -7.70 5.77 12.37
CA ILE A 280 -6.95 4.77 13.15
C ILE A 280 -7.79 4.24 14.31
N GLY A 281 -8.51 5.10 15.01
CA GLY A 281 -9.46 4.69 16.07
C GLY A 281 -10.55 3.77 15.56
N GLY A 282 -11.07 4.03 14.36
CA GLY A 282 -12.02 3.17 13.66
C GLY A 282 -11.40 1.82 13.27
N GLU A 283 -10.17 1.81 12.80
CA GLU A 283 -9.43 0.59 12.45
C GLU A 283 -9.18 -0.31 13.66
N ILE A 284 -8.66 0.24 14.76
CA ILE A 284 -8.45 -0.51 16.00
C ILE A 284 -9.77 -1.10 16.52
N LYS A 285 -10.86 -0.32 16.44
CA LYS A 285 -12.19 -0.81 16.85
C LYS A 285 -12.64 -1.98 15.98
N GLU A 286 -12.40 -1.94 14.67
CA GLU A 286 -12.77 -3.02 13.76
C GLU A 286 -11.89 -4.26 13.98
N ILE A 287 -10.58 -4.10 14.17
CA ILE A 287 -9.66 -5.20 14.49
C ILE A 287 -10.13 -5.92 15.78
N LYS A 288 -10.44 -5.16 16.85
CA LYS A 288 -10.98 -5.74 18.09
C LYS A 288 -12.32 -6.45 17.89
N ALA A 289 -13.17 -5.96 17.00
CA ALA A 289 -14.43 -6.63 16.67
C ALA A 289 -14.20 -7.94 15.91
N ILE A 290 -13.23 -7.99 15.00
CA ILE A 290 -12.82 -9.21 14.30
C ILE A 290 -12.27 -10.25 15.29
N GLU A 291 -11.43 -9.83 16.22
CA GLU A 291 -10.86 -10.70 17.26
C GLU A 291 -11.92 -11.22 18.24
N ALA A 292 -12.90 -10.39 18.59
CA ALA A 292 -13.96 -10.75 19.53
C ALA A 292 -14.94 -11.79 18.97
N ASP A 293 -15.25 -11.76 17.68
CA ASP A 293 -16.15 -12.71 17.01
C ASP A 293 -15.65 -13.02 15.58
N PRO A 294 -14.62 -13.87 15.45
CA PRO A 294 -14.05 -14.22 14.15
C PRO A 294 -15.05 -14.87 13.19
N ALA A 295 -16.02 -15.63 13.70
CA ALA A 295 -17.02 -16.30 12.87
C ALA A 295 -17.99 -15.31 12.24
N LYS A 296 -18.44 -14.31 13.00
CA LYS A 296 -19.24 -13.21 12.48
C LYS A 296 -18.43 -12.37 11.50
N ALA A 297 -17.20 -12.02 11.85
CA ALA A 297 -16.31 -11.23 10.99
C ALA A 297 -16.07 -11.91 9.63
N GLN A 298 -15.83 -13.22 9.62
CA GLN A 298 -15.71 -14.01 8.39
C GLN A 298 -16.97 -13.96 7.52
N THR A 299 -18.16 -14.08 8.14
CA THR A 299 -19.45 -14.02 7.43
C THR A 299 -19.68 -12.64 6.82
N ASP A 300 -19.48 -11.58 7.61
CA ASP A 300 -19.67 -10.20 7.18
C ASP A 300 -18.65 -9.81 6.10
N LEU A 301 -17.40 -10.26 6.26
CA LEU A 301 -16.34 -10.03 5.25
C LEU A 301 -16.69 -10.67 3.92
N ASN A 302 -17.20 -11.91 3.92
CA ASN A 302 -17.61 -12.56 2.67
C ASN A 302 -18.80 -11.85 2.00
N ALA A 303 -19.74 -11.33 2.77
CA ALA A 303 -20.83 -10.52 2.24
C ALA A 303 -20.32 -9.19 1.65
N ALA A 304 -19.47 -8.48 2.38
CA ALA A 304 -18.88 -7.22 1.89
C ALA A 304 -18.00 -7.42 0.65
N LEU A 305 -17.24 -8.51 0.59
CA LEU A 305 -16.47 -8.87 -0.62
C LEU A 305 -17.39 -9.20 -1.79
N ALA A 306 -18.55 -9.85 -1.54
CA ALA A 306 -19.52 -10.11 -2.59
C ALA A 306 -20.11 -8.82 -3.18
N ASP A 307 -20.39 -7.83 -2.35
CA ASP A 307 -20.88 -6.51 -2.81
C ASP A 307 -19.82 -5.79 -3.67
N LEU A 308 -18.54 -5.92 -3.33
CA LEU A 308 -17.44 -5.30 -4.05
C LEU A 308 -17.06 -6.02 -5.35
N THR A 309 -17.20 -7.35 -5.39
CA THR A 309 -16.70 -8.19 -6.49
C THR A 309 -17.82 -8.85 -7.31
N GLY A 310 -19.07 -8.68 -6.88
CA GLY A 310 -20.26 -9.24 -7.52
C GLY A 310 -20.52 -10.71 -7.21
N LYS A 311 -19.68 -11.39 -6.39
CA LYS A 311 -19.83 -12.81 -6.06
C LYS A 311 -19.18 -13.16 -4.71
N PRO A 312 -19.90 -13.88 -3.81
CA PRO A 312 -19.30 -14.38 -2.59
C PRO A 312 -18.27 -15.48 -2.86
N LEU A 313 -17.32 -15.63 -1.96
CA LEU A 313 -16.45 -16.79 -1.90
C LEU A 313 -17.21 -18.00 -1.34
N SER A 314 -16.74 -19.22 -1.69
CA SER A 314 -17.25 -20.42 -1.05
C SER A 314 -16.88 -20.42 0.44
N ASP A 315 -17.69 -21.12 1.28
CA ASP A 315 -17.41 -21.22 2.72
C ASP A 315 -16.01 -21.79 2.99
N ALA A 316 -15.57 -22.76 2.20
CA ALA A 316 -14.23 -23.32 2.32
C ALA A 316 -13.14 -22.31 1.97
N THR A 317 -13.35 -21.52 0.94
CA THR A 317 -12.37 -20.50 0.50
C THR A 317 -12.24 -19.37 1.53
N ILE A 318 -13.37 -18.82 1.99
CA ILE A 318 -13.31 -17.73 2.99
C ILE A 318 -12.75 -18.22 4.32
N ALA A 319 -13.09 -19.44 4.75
CA ALA A 319 -12.57 -20.03 5.99
C ALA A 319 -11.05 -20.24 5.90
N SER A 320 -10.55 -20.78 4.78
CA SER A 320 -9.12 -20.96 4.55
C SER A 320 -8.39 -19.61 4.52
N ALA A 321 -8.88 -18.65 3.74
CA ALA A 321 -8.26 -17.34 3.59
C ALA A 321 -8.22 -16.56 4.92
N PHE A 322 -9.30 -16.60 5.69
CA PHE A 322 -9.40 -15.92 6.97
C PHE A 322 -8.47 -16.53 8.03
N ALA A 323 -8.26 -17.85 8.00
CA ALA A 323 -7.33 -18.54 8.91
C ALA A 323 -5.85 -18.23 8.62
N ASN A 324 -5.53 -17.70 7.45
CA ASN A 324 -4.17 -17.38 7.04
C ASN A 324 -3.76 -15.93 7.34
N ILE A 325 -4.65 -15.09 7.84
CA ILE A 325 -4.37 -13.71 8.19
C ILE A 325 -4.42 -13.48 9.70
N GLU A 326 -3.69 -12.46 10.17
CA GLU A 326 -3.77 -11.94 11.53
C GLU A 326 -3.97 -10.41 11.44
N PRO A 327 -5.20 -9.89 11.66
CA PRO A 327 -5.43 -8.46 11.72
C PRO A 327 -4.63 -7.83 12.86
N THR A 328 -3.95 -6.72 12.60
CA THR A 328 -3.08 -6.07 13.59
C THR A 328 -2.94 -4.59 13.30
N TRP A 329 -2.93 -3.75 14.34
CA TRP A 329 -2.56 -2.34 14.23
C TRP A 329 -1.06 -2.10 14.34
N ASP A 330 -0.28 -3.10 14.82
CA ASP A 330 1.17 -3.00 14.88
C ASP A 330 1.74 -3.07 13.44
N PRO A 331 2.47 -2.04 13.00
CA PRO A 331 3.07 -2.05 11.67
C PRO A 331 4.32 -2.92 11.57
N LEU A 332 4.64 -3.75 12.55
CA LEU A 332 5.80 -4.65 12.59
C LEU A 332 7.09 -3.97 12.07
N ALA A 333 7.37 -2.74 12.55
CA ALA A 333 8.38 -1.86 11.96
C ALA A 333 9.78 -2.49 11.88
N GLY A 334 10.08 -3.46 12.74
CA GLY A 334 11.33 -4.23 12.70
C GLY A 334 11.53 -5.03 11.41
N THR A 335 10.47 -5.35 10.66
CA THR A 335 10.55 -6.12 9.41
C THR A 335 10.81 -5.24 8.18
N LEU A 336 10.57 -3.92 8.28
CA LEU A 336 10.54 -3.03 7.11
C LEU A 336 11.87 -2.94 6.38
N SER A 337 12.98 -2.92 7.11
CA SER A 337 14.32 -2.90 6.50
C SER A 337 14.58 -4.14 5.65
N THR A 338 14.17 -5.33 6.12
CA THR A 338 14.25 -6.58 5.36
C THR A 338 13.36 -6.54 4.12
N ILE A 339 12.13 -6.01 4.24
CA ILE A 339 11.21 -5.82 3.11
C ILE A 339 11.85 -4.92 2.03
N ALA A 340 12.51 -3.84 2.45
CA ALA A 340 13.20 -2.93 1.53
C ALA A 340 14.44 -3.57 0.88
N GLU A 341 15.23 -4.36 1.62
CA GLU A 341 16.36 -5.13 1.09
C GLU A 341 15.90 -6.18 0.08
N ASN A 342 14.77 -6.84 0.33
CA ASN A 342 14.16 -7.75 -0.63
C ASN A 342 13.76 -7.02 -1.92
N GLY A 343 13.21 -5.80 -1.82
CA GLY A 343 12.90 -4.94 -2.97
C GLY A 343 14.14 -4.54 -3.77
N LEU A 344 15.25 -4.27 -3.10
CA LEU A 344 16.54 -4.00 -3.75
C LEU A 344 17.06 -5.25 -4.48
N ALA A 345 17.05 -6.40 -3.82
CA ALA A 345 17.47 -7.67 -4.42
C ALA A 345 16.59 -8.07 -5.62
N ALA A 346 15.29 -7.84 -5.53
CA ALA A 346 14.33 -8.07 -6.61
C ALA A 346 14.43 -7.08 -7.77
N GLY A 347 15.25 -6.03 -7.65
CA GLY A 347 15.43 -4.99 -8.67
C GLY A 347 14.28 -3.98 -8.79
N THR A 348 13.36 -3.96 -7.83
CA THR A 348 12.26 -2.98 -7.77
C THR A 348 12.66 -1.66 -7.10
N LEU A 349 13.76 -1.68 -6.35
CA LEU A 349 14.50 -0.52 -5.89
C LEU A 349 15.87 -0.48 -6.58
N THR A 350 16.35 0.71 -6.93
CA THR A 350 17.61 0.92 -7.68
C THR A 350 18.81 1.19 -6.78
N SER A 351 18.60 1.50 -5.52
CA SER A 351 19.63 1.79 -4.51
C SER A 351 19.14 1.43 -3.12
N LYS A 352 20.08 1.26 -2.18
CA LYS A 352 19.73 1.05 -0.77
C LYS A 352 18.91 2.25 -0.27
N PRO A 353 17.68 2.03 0.21
CA PRO A 353 16.81 3.11 0.63
C PRO A 353 17.22 3.67 2.00
N ASP A 354 17.05 4.97 2.19
CA ASP A 354 16.92 5.59 3.49
C ASP A 354 15.43 5.55 3.87
N LEU A 355 15.10 4.88 4.96
CA LEU A 355 13.74 4.72 5.46
C LEU A 355 13.44 5.64 6.66
N ASN A 356 14.38 6.50 7.06
CA ASN A 356 14.17 7.43 8.18
C ASN A 356 12.97 8.34 7.91
N GLY A 357 12.04 8.37 8.85
CA GLY A 357 10.83 9.17 8.76
C GLY A 357 9.67 8.52 8.01
N ILE A 358 9.78 7.25 7.55
CA ILE A 358 8.67 6.58 6.86
C ILE A 358 7.48 6.32 7.80
N TYR A 359 7.72 6.13 9.10
CA TYR A 359 6.67 5.98 10.10
C TYR A 359 6.32 7.30 10.78
N ASP A 360 5.02 7.49 11.02
CA ASP A 360 4.49 8.47 11.96
C ASP A 360 3.38 7.80 12.79
N LEU A 361 3.77 7.24 13.93
CA LEU A 361 2.89 6.46 14.80
C LEU A 361 2.28 7.30 15.94
N ARG A 362 2.50 8.62 15.95
CA ARG A 362 2.01 9.50 17.03
C ARG A 362 0.50 9.41 17.21
N GLN A 363 -0.26 9.35 16.10
CA GLN A 363 -1.73 9.24 16.18
C GLN A 363 -2.16 7.85 16.66
N LEU A 364 -1.49 6.79 16.17
CA LEU A 364 -1.72 5.43 16.63
C LEU A 364 -1.47 5.29 18.13
N ASN A 365 -0.29 5.71 18.59
CA ASN A 365 0.09 5.63 19.99
C ASN A 365 -0.81 6.49 20.89
N ALA A 366 -1.29 7.64 20.40
CA ALA A 366 -2.28 8.43 21.13
C ALA A 366 -3.61 7.67 21.32
N VAL A 367 -4.12 7.00 20.28
CA VAL A 367 -5.35 6.18 20.37
C VAL A 367 -5.12 4.98 21.28
N LEU A 368 -3.99 4.29 21.17
CA LEU A 368 -3.64 3.15 22.03
C LEU A 368 -3.60 3.56 23.51
N ALA A 369 -2.96 4.69 23.82
CA ALA A 369 -2.90 5.23 25.18
C ALA A 369 -4.30 5.56 25.74
N GLU A 370 -5.21 6.13 24.94
CA GLU A 370 -6.61 6.40 25.32
C GLU A 370 -7.38 5.12 25.66
N GLN A 371 -7.00 4.00 25.03
CA GLN A 371 -7.61 2.70 25.23
C GLN A 371 -6.91 1.83 26.28
N GLY A 372 -5.79 2.32 26.87
CA GLY A 372 -4.99 1.57 27.84
C GLY A 372 -4.15 0.45 27.22
N GLU A 373 -3.93 0.48 25.91
CA GLU A 373 -3.09 -0.45 25.17
C GLU A 373 -1.61 -0.02 25.21
N GLN A 374 -0.71 -0.96 24.94
CA GLN A 374 0.72 -0.66 24.87
C GLN A 374 1.04 0.09 23.56
N PRO A 375 1.96 1.07 23.61
CA PRO A 375 2.40 1.75 22.41
C PRO A 375 3.19 0.80 21.50
N VAL A 376 3.16 1.05 20.20
CA VAL A 376 3.97 0.39 19.20
C VAL A 376 5.15 1.27 18.81
N SER A 377 6.25 0.65 18.36
CA SER A 377 7.48 1.36 18.01
C SER A 377 7.70 1.43 16.50
N ALA A 378 8.18 2.58 16.04
CA ALA A 378 8.69 2.78 14.69
C ALA A 378 10.06 2.12 14.44
N ALA A 379 10.63 1.42 15.43
CA ALA A 379 11.95 0.78 15.37
C ALA A 379 13.10 1.72 14.92
N GLY A 380 12.99 3.01 15.24
CA GLY A 380 13.95 4.04 14.83
C GLY A 380 13.79 4.56 13.40
N LEU A 381 12.73 4.14 12.70
CA LEU A 381 12.46 4.54 11.31
C LEU A 381 11.45 5.70 11.20
N GLY A 382 11.18 6.40 12.32
CA GLY A 382 10.25 7.52 12.31
C GLY A 382 9.87 8.00 13.72
N GLN A 383 8.63 8.46 13.86
CA GLN A 383 8.06 9.00 15.08
C GLN A 383 7.18 7.94 15.76
N ASP A 384 7.43 7.72 17.07
CA ASP A 384 6.61 6.84 17.91
C ASP A 384 5.37 7.56 18.45
#